data_16b29183344f7daffe8281dcdd459a5b
#
_entry.id   16b29183344f7daffe8281dcdd459a5b
#
_cell.length_a   1.000
_cell.length_b   1.000
_cell.length_c   1.000
_cell.angle_alpha   90.00
_cell.angle_beta   90.00
_cell.angle_gamma   90.00
#
_symmetry.space_group_name_H-M   'P 1'
#
loop_
_entity.id
_entity.type
_entity.pdbx_description
1 polymer ?
#
loop_
_entity_poly.entity_id
_entity_poly.type
_entity_poly.pdbx_seq_one_letter_code
_entity_poly.pdbx_strand_id
1 'polypeptide(L)'
;MVPRVAAAGFRAIEITDAYAQVDAYPQGSFLTRMSCYLTSPATETQVRAIVAAEAPELVLIDCMFPAALAQVPGFACPSAVICHTFVFRQIGMWRGMLARLDGMRVQAGFGSLPPLDELWRRPARLITTSFAAFDAPEAPGFAHVRHAGPVLEDEAVAVPAALPWPADDATPLALVSFSTGFEQRNVDKIQRALDALAPLPVHVVATTGGIVETEELAVPENAVALRYAAHDPILARAALAVTHGGHGTAMRALRAGVPMVVIPGLAGDQPFVAAAIQEWGCGHALPGDADVAAIRAAAEAVLATPFHRLNAQLRSRAFAGHDGAEAAADEVEALLADGMVREAAA
;
A
#
# COMPACT_ATOMS: atom_id res chain seq x y z
N MET A 1 6.65 -15.07 5.41
CA MET A 1 6.88 -13.81 6.17
C MET A 1 7.87 -14.04 7.31
N VAL A 2 7.67 -15.01 8.21
CA VAL A 2 8.57 -15.31 9.35
C VAL A 2 10.07 -15.30 9.00
N PRO A 3 10.55 -15.96 7.92
CA PRO A 3 11.97 -15.92 7.58
C PRO A 3 12.51 -14.51 7.25
N ARG A 4 11.67 -13.65 6.63
CA ARG A 4 12.07 -12.27 6.31
C ARG A 4 12.19 -11.41 7.56
N VAL A 5 11.26 -11.57 8.52
CA VAL A 5 11.28 -10.86 9.80
C VAL A 5 12.54 -11.26 10.60
N ALA A 6 12.82 -12.56 10.66
CA ALA A 6 14.00 -13.09 11.34
C ALA A 6 15.31 -12.62 10.66
N ALA A 7 15.38 -12.60 9.33
CA ALA A 7 16.53 -12.11 8.59
C ALA A 7 16.80 -10.60 8.81
N ALA A 8 15.75 -9.83 9.14
CA ALA A 8 15.86 -8.42 9.54
C ALA A 8 16.27 -8.23 11.02
N GLY A 9 16.57 -9.33 11.76
CA GLY A 9 17.02 -9.28 13.16
C GLY A 9 15.88 -9.23 14.19
N PHE A 10 14.63 -9.36 13.77
CA PHE A 10 13.49 -9.36 14.69
C PHE A 10 13.04 -10.76 15.07
N ARG A 11 12.56 -10.91 16.31
CA ARG A 11 11.88 -12.13 16.74
C ARG A 11 10.46 -12.16 16.18
N ALA A 12 10.08 -13.25 15.53
CA ALA A 12 8.75 -13.47 15.02
C ALA A 12 7.99 -14.48 15.91
N ILE A 13 6.77 -14.14 16.30
CA ILE A 13 5.84 -15.02 16.99
C ILE A 13 4.65 -15.24 16.05
N GLU A 14 4.39 -16.51 15.73
CA GLU A 14 3.29 -16.85 14.84
C GLU A 14 1.97 -16.94 15.62
N ILE A 15 0.91 -16.32 15.08
CA ILE A 15 -0.45 -16.40 15.62
C ILE A 15 -1.12 -17.59 14.93
N THR A 16 -1.26 -18.71 15.62
CA THR A 16 -1.69 -20.00 15.05
C THR A 16 -3.06 -20.47 15.48
N ASP A 17 -3.57 -19.98 16.63
CA ASP A 17 -4.78 -20.51 17.26
C ASP A 17 -6.04 -20.33 16.38
N ALA A 18 -6.01 -19.35 15.49
CA ALA A 18 -7.10 -19.12 14.53
C ALA A 18 -7.11 -20.14 13.36
N TYR A 19 -6.02 -20.87 13.11
CA TYR A 19 -5.95 -21.76 11.94
C TYR A 19 -7.02 -22.84 11.96
N ALA A 20 -7.30 -23.45 13.12
CA ALA A 20 -8.36 -24.41 13.26
C ALA A 20 -9.75 -23.82 12.93
N GLN A 21 -9.98 -22.55 13.27
CA GLN A 21 -11.24 -21.87 12.94
C GLN A 21 -11.31 -21.53 11.44
N VAL A 22 -10.19 -21.09 10.85
CA VAL A 22 -10.08 -20.81 9.40
C VAL A 22 -10.28 -22.09 8.59
N ASP A 23 -9.75 -23.21 9.06
CA ASP A 23 -9.89 -24.52 8.38
C ASP A 23 -11.33 -25.07 8.43
N ALA A 24 -12.16 -24.60 9.35
CA ALA A 24 -13.61 -24.87 9.34
C ALA A 24 -14.34 -24.24 8.14
N TYR A 25 -13.68 -23.38 7.37
CA TYR A 25 -14.19 -22.78 6.11
C TYR A 25 -13.41 -23.27 4.87
N PRO A 26 -13.32 -24.57 4.60
CA PRO A 26 -12.50 -25.13 3.51
C PRO A 26 -12.93 -24.67 2.11
N GLN A 27 -14.17 -24.23 1.95
CA GLN A 27 -14.77 -23.75 0.70
C GLN A 27 -14.55 -22.23 0.50
N GLY A 28 -13.94 -21.53 1.46
CA GLY A 28 -13.72 -20.08 1.39
C GLY A 28 -12.58 -19.70 0.44
N SER A 29 -12.73 -18.58 -0.26
CA SER A 29 -11.62 -17.93 -0.95
C SER A 29 -10.51 -17.56 0.04
N PHE A 30 -9.31 -17.30 -0.48
CA PHE A 30 -8.20 -16.77 0.36
C PHE A 30 -8.63 -15.56 1.17
N LEU A 31 -9.35 -14.61 0.57
CA LEU A 31 -9.86 -13.43 1.26
C LEU A 31 -10.83 -13.79 2.40
N THR A 32 -11.70 -14.79 2.20
CA THR A 32 -12.59 -15.29 3.25
C THR A 32 -11.80 -15.87 4.42
N ARG A 33 -10.83 -16.72 4.13
CA ARG A 33 -9.96 -17.34 5.14
C ARG A 33 -9.15 -16.29 5.91
N MET A 34 -8.53 -15.36 5.21
CA MET A 34 -7.81 -14.24 5.81
C MET A 34 -8.73 -13.38 6.68
N SER A 35 -9.94 -13.09 6.22
CA SER A 35 -10.94 -12.33 6.98
C SER A 35 -11.30 -13.02 8.28
N CYS A 36 -11.54 -14.33 8.25
CA CYS A 36 -11.80 -15.12 9.46
C CYS A 36 -10.61 -15.04 10.43
N TYR A 37 -9.39 -15.18 9.93
CA TYR A 37 -8.17 -15.04 10.74
C TYR A 37 -8.06 -13.68 11.41
N LEU A 38 -8.25 -12.60 10.65
CA LEU A 38 -8.09 -11.22 11.13
C LEU A 38 -9.17 -10.79 12.14
N THR A 39 -10.28 -11.51 12.21
CA THR A 39 -11.43 -11.19 13.09
C THR A 39 -11.75 -12.28 14.11
N SER A 40 -10.97 -13.37 14.16
CA SER A 40 -11.24 -14.53 15.02
C SER A 40 -11.10 -14.22 16.51
N PRO A 41 -12.01 -14.71 17.38
CA PRO A 41 -11.82 -14.68 18.83
C PRO A 41 -10.58 -15.44 19.32
N ALA A 42 -10.15 -16.48 18.60
CA ALA A 42 -8.91 -17.19 18.92
C ALA A 42 -7.69 -16.28 18.68
N THR A 43 -7.69 -15.52 17.58
CA THR A 43 -6.68 -14.48 17.31
C THR A 43 -6.67 -13.42 18.41
N GLU A 44 -7.84 -12.93 18.83
CA GLU A 44 -7.96 -11.97 19.94
C GLU A 44 -7.31 -12.49 21.23
N THR A 45 -7.61 -13.75 21.58
CA THR A 45 -7.10 -14.40 22.79
C THR A 45 -5.59 -14.57 22.72
N GLN A 46 -5.06 -15.03 21.58
CA GLN A 46 -3.64 -15.25 21.40
C GLN A 46 -2.86 -13.93 21.37
N VAL A 47 -3.37 -12.89 20.71
CA VAL A 47 -2.76 -11.54 20.73
C VAL A 47 -2.65 -11.02 22.15
N ARG A 48 -3.71 -11.13 22.96
CA ARG A 48 -3.69 -10.71 24.37
C ARG A 48 -2.66 -11.48 25.18
N ALA A 49 -2.59 -12.81 24.99
CA ALA A 49 -1.63 -13.65 25.68
C ALA A 49 -0.18 -13.31 25.31
N ILE A 50 0.10 -13.05 24.02
CA ILE A 50 1.40 -12.63 23.53
C ILE A 50 1.79 -11.27 24.14
N VAL A 51 0.93 -10.28 24.10
CA VAL A 51 1.23 -8.95 24.65
C VAL A 51 1.47 -9.02 26.15
N ALA A 52 0.69 -9.82 26.90
CA ALA A 52 0.91 -10.03 28.33
C ALA A 52 2.23 -10.74 28.64
N ALA A 53 2.63 -11.73 27.83
CA ALA A 53 3.86 -12.50 28.04
C ALA A 53 5.12 -11.70 27.65
N GLU A 54 5.05 -10.91 26.58
CA GLU A 54 6.17 -10.10 26.10
C GLU A 54 6.36 -8.82 26.91
N ALA A 55 5.29 -8.34 27.58
CA ALA A 55 5.27 -7.10 28.34
C ALA A 55 5.96 -5.92 27.61
N PRO A 56 5.55 -5.59 26.37
CA PRO A 56 6.20 -4.57 25.59
C PRO A 56 5.94 -3.17 26.14
N GLU A 57 6.84 -2.23 25.89
CA GLU A 57 6.65 -0.82 26.23
C GLU A 57 5.61 -0.14 25.34
N LEU A 58 5.38 -0.67 24.13
CA LEU A 58 4.39 -0.20 23.17
C LEU A 58 3.96 -1.30 22.19
N VAL A 59 2.71 -1.27 21.72
CA VAL A 59 2.20 -2.17 20.69
C VAL A 59 1.86 -1.38 19.43
N LEU A 60 2.49 -1.75 18.30
CA LEU A 60 2.10 -1.27 16.96
C LEU A 60 1.15 -2.29 16.32
N ILE A 61 0.04 -1.80 15.78
CA ILE A 61 -1.01 -2.65 15.21
C ILE A 61 -1.24 -2.23 13.75
N ASP A 62 -1.26 -3.20 12.83
CA ASP A 62 -1.68 -2.95 11.45
C ASP A 62 -3.17 -2.55 11.42
N CYS A 63 -3.52 -1.55 10.61
CA CYS A 63 -4.88 -1.03 10.49
C CYS A 63 -5.89 -2.08 9.99
N MET A 64 -5.41 -3.13 9.33
CA MET A 64 -6.22 -4.26 8.84
C MET A 64 -6.36 -5.39 9.84
N PHE A 65 -5.99 -5.20 11.12
CA PHE A 65 -6.04 -6.25 12.13
C PHE A 65 -7.06 -5.96 13.24
N PRO A 66 -8.39 -6.06 12.95
CA PRO A 66 -9.46 -5.72 13.88
C PRO A 66 -9.45 -6.54 15.18
N ALA A 67 -9.04 -7.82 15.13
CA ALA A 67 -8.92 -8.66 16.33
C ALA A 67 -7.92 -8.08 17.34
N ALA A 68 -6.76 -7.59 16.88
CA ALA A 68 -5.79 -6.93 17.75
C ALA A 68 -6.30 -5.58 18.27
N LEU A 69 -6.94 -4.77 17.41
CA LEU A 69 -7.54 -3.48 17.79
C LEU A 69 -8.62 -3.63 18.84
N ALA A 70 -9.38 -4.72 18.79
CA ALA A 70 -10.40 -5.02 19.80
C ALA A 70 -9.80 -5.24 21.19
N GLN A 71 -8.52 -5.68 21.29
CA GLN A 71 -7.86 -5.99 22.56
C GLN A 71 -7.12 -4.80 23.20
N VAL A 72 -6.99 -3.68 22.51
CA VAL A 72 -6.28 -2.48 23.02
C VAL A 72 -6.69 -2.07 24.43
N PRO A 73 -7.98 -2.08 24.83
CA PRO A 73 -8.37 -1.72 26.21
C PRO A 73 -7.79 -2.65 27.30
N GLY A 74 -7.30 -3.82 26.92
CA GLY A 74 -6.70 -4.78 27.86
C GLY A 74 -5.16 -4.77 27.86
N PHE A 75 -4.52 -3.88 27.10
CA PHE A 75 -3.05 -3.76 27.11
C PHE A 75 -2.58 -2.88 28.27
N ALA A 76 -1.49 -3.30 28.91
CA ALA A 76 -0.86 -2.56 30.00
C ALA A 76 0.04 -1.41 29.52
N CYS A 77 0.25 -1.29 28.20
CA CYS A 77 1.12 -0.31 27.58
C CYS A 77 0.35 0.49 26.50
N PRO A 78 0.86 1.66 26.08
CA PRO A 78 0.29 2.40 24.97
C PRO A 78 0.31 1.60 23.67
N SER A 79 -0.56 1.98 22.74
CA SER A 79 -0.58 1.38 21.41
C SER A 79 -0.77 2.44 20.33
N ALA A 80 -0.27 2.14 19.13
CA ALA A 80 -0.51 2.93 17.93
C ALA A 80 -0.93 2.02 16.77
N VAL A 81 -1.72 2.57 15.86
CA VAL A 81 -2.09 1.93 14.58
C VAL A 81 -1.19 2.46 13.49
N ILE A 82 -0.70 1.56 12.63
CA ILE A 82 -0.05 1.92 11.37
C ILE A 82 -1.04 1.72 10.23
N CYS A 83 -1.38 2.81 9.53
CA CYS A 83 -2.18 2.79 8.32
C CYS A 83 -1.26 3.04 7.12
N HIS A 84 -1.12 2.04 6.25
CA HIS A 84 -0.15 2.02 5.15
C HIS A 84 -0.63 2.73 3.86
N THR A 85 -1.67 3.57 3.96
CA THR A 85 -2.25 4.37 2.87
C THR A 85 -3.09 5.52 3.45
N PHE A 86 -3.92 6.18 2.65
CA PHE A 86 -4.80 7.25 3.10
C PHE A 86 -5.76 6.81 4.21
N VAL A 87 -6.04 7.71 5.14
CA VAL A 87 -7.06 7.52 6.18
C VAL A 87 -8.39 8.12 5.73
N PHE A 88 -8.40 9.44 5.53
CA PHE A 88 -9.66 10.18 5.34
C PHE A 88 -10.19 10.12 3.92
N ARG A 89 -9.34 10.11 2.93
CA ARG A 89 -9.72 9.99 1.51
C ARG A 89 -10.50 8.70 1.23
N GLN A 90 -10.28 7.66 2.01
CA GLN A 90 -10.92 6.36 1.86
C GLN A 90 -11.62 5.85 3.13
N ILE A 91 -11.98 6.72 4.07
CA ILE A 91 -12.59 6.34 5.35
C ILE A 91 -13.88 5.53 5.17
N GLY A 92 -14.66 5.83 4.13
CA GLY A 92 -15.85 5.06 3.78
C GLY A 92 -15.54 3.62 3.37
N MET A 93 -14.45 3.40 2.64
CA MET A 93 -13.97 2.06 2.28
C MET A 93 -13.53 1.29 3.52
N TRP A 94 -12.76 1.91 4.43
CA TRP A 94 -12.33 1.30 5.68
C TRP A 94 -13.53 0.85 6.53
N ARG A 95 -14.54 1.72 6.67
CA ARG A 95 -15.79 1.39 7.39
C ARG A 95 -16.53 0.24 6.74
N GLY A 96 -16.69 0.26 5.42
CA GLY A 96 -17.36 -0.80 4.66
C GLY A 96 -16.61 -2.13 4.71
N MET A 97 -15.29 -2.11 4.66
CA MET A 97 -14.46 -3.30 4.80
C MET A 97 -14.67 -3.95 6.18
N LEU A 98 -14.54 -3.18 7.27
CA LEU A 98 -14.73 -3.74 8.61
C LEU A 98 -16.16 -4.29 8.81
N ALA A 99 -17.18 -3.57 8.33
CA ALA A 99 -18.57 -4.03 8.44
C ALA A 99 -18.78 -5.38 7.73
N ARG A 100 -18.14 -5.57 6.58
CA ARG A 100 -18.16 -6.87 5.86
C ARG A 100 -17.43 -7.96 6.62
N LEU A 101 -16.25 -7.66 7.19
CA LEU A 101 -15.48 -8.62 7.99
C LEU A 101 -16.26 -9.02 9.25
N ASP A 102 -16.90 -8.06 9.92
CA ASP A 102 -17.75 -8.30 11.07
C ASP A 102 -18.98 -9.14 10.72
N GLY A 103 -19.63 -8.86 9.59
CA GLY A 103 -20.72 -9.68 9.09
C GLY A 103 -20.34 -11.16 8.90
N MET A 104 -19.14 -11.42 8.38
CA MET A 104 -18.62 -12.80 8.24
C MET A 104 -18.33 -13.43 9.61
N ARG A 105 -17.78 -12.68 10.55
CA ARG A 105 -17.57 -13.10 11.93
C ARG A 105 -18.87 -13.52 12.60
N VAL A 106 -19.91 -12.68 12.50
CA VAL A 106 -21.26 -12.96 13.07
C VAL A 106 -21.87 -14.19 12.42
N GLN A 107 -21.76 -14.36 11.10
CA GLN A 107 -22.22 -15.57 10.40
C GLN A 107 -21.50 -16.84 10.89
N ALA A 108 -20.27 -16.71 11.33
CA ALA A 108 -19.51 -17.79 11.93
C ALA A 108 -19.90 -18.10 13.39
N GLY A 109 -20.90 -17.40 13.94
CA GLY A 109 -21.41 -17.60 15.30
C GLY A 109 -20.64 -16.83 16.38
N PHE A 110 -19.80 -15.86 16.01
CA PHE A 110 -19.06 -15.03 16.97
C PHE A 110 -19.78 -13.71 17.25
N GLY A 111 -19.47 -13.08 18.36
CA GLY A 111 -19.97 -11.74 18.69
C GLY A 111 -19.44 -10.67 17.74
N SER A 112 -20.24 -9.59 17.54
CA SER A 112 -19.87 -8.46 16.69
C SER A 112 -18.69 -7.69 17.25
N LEU A 113 -17.86 -7.15 16.34
CA LEU A 113 -16.80 -6.19 16.66
C LEU A 113 -17.38 -4.77 16.80
N PRO A 114 -16.72 -3.89 17.55
CA PRO A 114 -17.05 -2.47 17.53
C PRO A 114 -16.87 -1.86 16.14
N PRO A 115 -17.59 -0.76 15.82
CA PRO A 115 -17.40 -0.04 14.57
C PRO A 115 -15.94 0.44 14.39
N LEU A 116 -15.50 0.64 13.14
CA LEU A 116 -14.16 1.10 12.83
C LEU A 116 -13.73 2.33 13.62
N ASP A 117 -14.62 3.32 13.67
CA ASP A 117 -14.33 4.59 14.35
C ASP A 117 -14.05 4.41 15.85
N GLU A 118 -14.69 3.45 16.49
CA GLU A 118 -14.41 3.10 17.87
C GLU A 118 -13.08 2.35 17.98
N LEU A 119 -12.86 1.34 17.14
CA LEU A 119 -11.61 0.57 17.14
C LEU A 119 -10.38 1.46 16.89
N TRP A 120 -10.49 2.39 15.94
CA TRP A 120 -9.39 3.28 15.58
C TRP A 120 -9.14 4.42 16.59
N ARG A 121 -10.09 4.70 17.48
CA ARG A 121 -9.91 5.66 18.59
C ARG A 121 -9.32 5.05 19.85
N ARG A 122 -9.24 3.72 19.95
CA ARG A 122 -8.68 3.03 21.12
C ARG A 122 -7.17 3.23 21.28
N PRO A 123 -6.37 3.11 20.22
CA PRO A 123 -4.94 3.42 20.26
C PRO A 123 -4.68 4.91 20.51
N ALA A 124 -3.57 5.20 21.16
CA ALA A 124 -3.17 6.57 21.46
C ALA A 124 -2.78 7.39 20.22
N ARG A 125 -2.34 6.70 19.14
CA ARG A 125 -2.00 7.29 17.84
C ARG A 125 -2.52 6.40 16.71
N LEU A 126 -2.91 7.04 15.60
CA LEU A 126 -3.05 6.42 14.30
C LEU A 126 -2.06 7.10 13.36
N ILE A 127 -1.02 6.38 12.97
CA ILE A 127 0.07 6.88 12.11
C ILE A 127 -0.21 6.41 10.69
N THR A 128 -0.36 7.35 9.75
CA THR A 128 -0.56 7.00 8.33
C THR A 128 0.71 7.26 7.53
N THR A 129 1.01 6.34 6.60
CA THR A 129 2.12 6.48 5.64
C THR A 129 1.72 7.35 4.44
N SER A 130 1.01 8.44 4.71
CA SER A 130 0.63 9.44 3.72
C SER A 130 0.92 10.85 4.25
N PHE A 131 1.18 11.80 3.34
CA PHE A 131 1.23 13.21 3.71
C PHE A 131 -0.17 13.77 3.98
N ALA A 132 -0.30 14.66 4.95
CA ALA A 132 -1.56 15.36 5.23
C ALA A 132 -2.09 16.09 3.98
N ALA A 133 -1.20 16.67 3.16
CA ALA A 133 -1.57 17.36 1.92
C ALA A 133 -2.06 16.41 0.80
N PHE A 134 -1.88 15.09 0.97
CA PHE A 134 -2.32 14.07 0.01
C PHE A 134 -3.59 13.35 0.44
N ASP A 135 -3.89 13.40 1.74
CA ASP A 135 -5.13 12.85 2.28
C ASP A 135 -6.29 13.87 2.15
N ALA A 136 -7.49 13.49 2.55
CA ALA A 136 -8.62 14.41 2.70
C ALA A 136 -8.55 15.14 4.06
N PRO A 137 -9.30 16.21 4.25
CA PRO A 137 -9.39 16.88 5.55
C PRO A 137 -9.77 15.91 6.68
N GLU A 138 -9.21 16.16 7.86
CA GLU A 138 -9.44 15.36 9.05
C GLU A 138 -10.93 15.27 9.39
N ALA A 139 -11.41 14.06 9.68
CA ALA A 139 -12.77 13.84 10.15
C ALA A 139 -12.88 14.09 11.67
N PRO A 140 -14.03 14.58 12.17
CA PRO A 140 -14.24 14.78 13.60
C PRO A 140 -13.97 13.49 14.41
N GLY A 141 -13.28 13.65 15.53
CA GLY A 141 -12.95 12.55 16.46
C GLY A 141 -11.70 11.75 16.11
N PHE A 142 -10.87 12.23 15.16
CA PHE A 142 -9.61 11.61 14.74
C PHE A 142 -8.38 12.52 14.98
N ALA A 143 -8.44 13.42 15.96
CA ALA A 143 -7.33 14.33 16.29
C ALA A 143 -6.01 13.63 16.70
N HIS A 144 -6.05 12.31 16.93
CA HIS A 144 -4.88 11.47 17.21
C HIS A 144 -4.20 10.92 15.95
N VAL A 145 -4.72 11.21 14.74
CA VAL A 145 -4.07 10.83 13.48
C VAL A 145 -2.81 11.66 13.27
N ARG A 146 -1.75 10.98 12.83
CA ARG A 146 -0.46 11.58 12.47
C ARG A 146 -0.09 11.14 11.07
N HIS A 147 0.33 12.09 10.25
CA HIS A 147 0.73 11.85 8.88
C HIS A 147 2.26 11.79 8.81
N ALA A 148 2.81 10.58 8.84
CA ALA A 148 4.25 10.34 8.77
C ALA A 148 4.81 10.49 7.34
N GLY A 149 3.95 10.56 6.33
CA GLY A 149 4.38 10.51 4.93
C GLY A 149 4.72 9.09 4.46
N PRO A 150 4.90 8.90 3.15
CA PRO A 150 5.14 7.58 2.58
C PRO A 150 6.44 6.97 3.07
N VAL A 151 6.36 5.73 3.56
CA VAL A 151 7.53 4.89 3.85
C VAL A 151 7.94 4.23 2.54
N LEU A 152 9.05 4.67 1.99
CA LEU A 152 9.60 4.20 0.73
C LEU A 152 10.98 3.62 1.00
N GLU A 153 11.03 2.31 1.24
CA GLU A 153 12.29 1.60 1.44
C GLU A 153 13.23 1.77 0.23
N ASP A 154 14.52 1.85 0.48
CA ASP A 154 15.50 1.71 -0.57
C ASP A 154 15.42 0.29 -1.14
N GLU A 155 15.10 0.19 -2.41
CA GLU A 155 14.93 -1.10 -3.05
C GLU A 155 16.29 -1.80 -3.18
N ALA A 156 16.50 -2.83 -2.37
CA ALA A 156 17.72 -3.64 -2.39
C ALA A 156 17.90 -4.47 -3.69
N VAL A 157 16.88 -4.48 -4.55
CA VAL A 157 16.94 -5.17 -5.84
C VAL A 157 17.69 -4.29 -6.83
N ALA A 158 18.89 -4.70 -7.20
CA ALA A 158 19.64 -4.03 -8.26
C ALA A 158 18.78 -3.93 -9.54
N VAL A 159 18.77 -2.77 -10.18
CA VAL A 159 18.37 -2.69 -11.59
C VAL A 159 19.24 -3.72 -12.32
N PRO A 160 18.67 -4.53 -13.25
CA PRO A 160 19.50 -5.35 -14.11
C PRO A 160 20.65 -4.50 -14.63
N ALA A 161 21.86 -5.01 -14.57
CA ALA A 161 23.09 -4.26 -14.86
C ALA A 161 23.08 -3.57 -16.23
N ALA A 162 22.18 -3.95 -17.14
CA ALA A 162 21.93 -3.25 -18.38
C ALA A 162 20.46 -3.44 -18.81
N LEU A 163 19.75 -2.35 -18.98
CA LEU A 163 18.59 -2.33 -19.86
C LEU A 163 19.07 -2.58 -21.32
N PRO A 164 18.20 -3.14 -22.19
CA PRO A 164 18.64 -3.49 -23.57
C PRO A 164 18.98 -2.29 -24.44
N TRP A 165 18.77 -1.08 -23.94
CA TRP A 165 19.06 0.17 -24.65
C TRP A 165 20.35 0.82 -24.14
N PRO A 166 21.12 1.52 -25.01
CA PRO A 166 22.29 2.26 -24.59
C PRO A 166 22.02 3.25 -23.46
N ALA A 167 23.00 3.45 -22.59
CA ALA A 167 22.83 4.37 -21.45
C ALA A 167 22.67 5.84 -21.88
N ASP A 168 23.17 6.20 -23.06
CA ASP A 168 23.09 7.51 -23.69
C ASP A 168 21.88 7.68 -24.64
N ASP A 169 21.02 6.64 -24.74
CA ASP A 169 19.78 6.74 -25.49
C ASP A 169 18.84 7.76 -24.81
N ALA A 170 18.49 8.80 -25.57
CA ALA A 170 17.65 9.90 -25.11
C ALA A 170 16.16 9.55 -25.11
N THR A 171 15.77 8.39 -25.61
CA THR A 171 14.36 7.93 -25.59
C THR A 171 13.87 7.80 -24.15
N PRO A 172 12.77 8.48 -23.79
CA PRO A 172 12.28 8.45 -22.43
C PRO A 172 11.80 7.06 -22.03
N LEU A 173 11.95 6.72 -20.74
CA LEU A 173 11.41 5.47 -20.20
C LEU A 173 9.94 5.61 -19.82
N ALA A 174 9.19 4.51 -19.92
CA ALA A 174 7.90 4.32 -19.30
C ALA A 174 7.98 3.08 -18.38
N LEU A 175 7.58 3.26 -17.11
CA LEU A 175 7.44 2.14 -16.18
C LEU A 175 6.04 1.56 -16.32
N VAL A 176 5.93 0.24 -16.50
CA VAL A 176 4.68 -0.52 -16.35
C VAL A 176 4.81 -1.41 -15.12
N SER A 177 4.02 -1.15 -14.09
CA SER A 177 4.07 -1.93 -12.85
C SER A 177 2.69 -2.09 -12.23
N PHE A 178 2.26 -3.34 -12.10
CA PHE A 178 1.02 -3.70 -11.44
C PHE A 178 1.30 -4.40 -10.10
N SER A 179 0.29 -4.99 -9.48
CA SER A 179 0.39 -5.57 -8.14
C SER A 179 1.40 -6.71 -8.05
N THR A 180 2.01 -6.85 -6.87
CA THR A 180 2.77 -8.03 -6.45
C THR A 180 1.91 -9.04 -5.67
N GLY A 181 0.64 -8.72 -5.41
CA GLY A 181 -0.29 -9.59 -4.70
C GLY A 181 -0.86 -10.66 -5.63
N PHE A 182 -0.71 -11.94 -5.26
CA PHE A 182 -1.17 -13.09 -6.05
C PHE A 182 -2.66 -12.99 -6.43
N GLU A 183 -3.49 -12.47 -5.53
CA GLU A 183 -4.94 -12.26 -5.74
C GLU A 183 -5.25 -11.26 -6.88
N GLN A 184 -4.27 -10.47 -7.27
CA GLN A 184 -4.39 -9.44 -8.31
C GLN A 184 -3.64 -9.83 -9.59
N ARG A 185 -3.26 -11.11 -9.72
CA ARG A 185 -2.61 -11.62 -10.93
C ARG A 185 -3.49 -11.33 -12.15
N ASN A 186 -2.95 -10.56 -13.09
CA ASN A 186 -3.69 -10.18 -14.30
C ASN A 186 -2.74 -9.98 -15.48
N VAL A 187 -2.52 -11.07 -16.23
CA VAL A 187 -1.69 -11.08 -17.45
C VAL A 187 -2.24 -10.10 -18.48
N ASP A 188 -3.55 -10.10 -18.71
CA ASP A 188 -4.20 -9.29 -19.74
C ASP A 188 -4.03 -7.79 -19.49
N LYS A 189 -4.01 -7.36 -18.21
CA LYS A 189 -3.82 -5.95 -17.87
C LYS A 189 -2.40 -5.48 -18.19
N ILE A 190 -1.40 -6.30 -17.88
CA ILE A 190 0.01 -6.02 -18.22
C ILE A 190 0.15 -5.99 -19.74
N GLN A 191 -0.42 -7.00 -20.44
CA GLN A 191 -0.34 -7.09 -21.89
C GLN A 191 -0.98 -5.89 -22.58
N ARG A 192 -2.19 -5.48 -22.16
CA ARG A 192 -2.84 -4.28 -22.71
C ARG A 192 -2.01 -3.02 -22.52
N ALA A 193 -1.31 -2.88 -21.40
CA ALA A 193 -0.42 -1.74 -21.18
C ALA A 193 0.79 -1.80 -22.12
N LEU A 194 1.40 -2.97 -22.31
CA LEU A 194 2.48 -3.17 -23.26
C LEU A 194 2.05 -2.85 -24.71
N ASP A 195 0.90 -3.40 -25.14
CA ASP A 195 0.35 -3.17 -26.49
C ASP A 195 -0.02 -1.70 -26.74
N ALA A 196 -0.47 -1.02 -25.68
CA ALA A 196 -0.79 0.41 -25.76
C ALA A 196 0.45 1.27 -25.96
N LEU A 197 1.56 0.93 -25.31
CA LEU A 197 2.80 1.69 -25.36
C LEU A 197 3.71 1.26 -26.54
N ALA A 198 3.47 0.12 -27.18
CA ALA A 198 4.27 -0.39 -28.27
C ALA A 198 4.52 0.63 -29.42
N PRO A 199 3.51 1.39 -29.91
CA PRO A 199 3.74 2.35 -31.00
C PRO A 199 4.25 3.72 -30.53
N LEU A 200 4.41 3.93 -29.20
CA LEU A 200 4.82 5.23 -28.67
C LEU A 200 6.35 5.39 -28.65
N PRO A 201 6.87 6.62 -28.78
CA PRO A 201 8.29 6.88 -28.76
C PRO A 201 8.87 6.83 -27.33
N VAL A 202 8.74 5.69 -26.66
CA VAL A 202 9.23 5.42 -25.31
C VAL A 202 9.84 4.03 -25.25
N HIS A 203 10.81 3.84 -24.37
CA HIS A 203 11.24 2.52 -23.94
C HIS A 203 10.46 2.06 -22.72
N VAL A 204 9.93 0.85 -22.74
CA VAL A 204 9.05 0.34 -21.69
C VAL A 204 9.78 -0.66 -20.81
N VAL A 205 9.82 -0.40 -19.51
CA VAL A 205 10.25 -1.37 -18.52
C VAL A 205 9.01 -1.87 -17.76
N ALA A 206 8.63 -3.12 -17.98
CA ALA A 206 7.52 -3.75 -17.29
C ALA A 206 8.03 -4.63 -16.14
N THR A 207 7.46 -4.48 -14.94
CA THR A 207 7.72 -5.35 -13.80
C THR A 207 6.49 -6.19 -13.48
N THR A 208 6.66 -7.52 -13.39
CA THR A 208 5.54 -8.45 -13.16
C THR A 208 5.31 -8.77 -11.68
N GLY A 209 6.22 -8.33 -10.79
CA GLY A 209 6.16 -8.64 -9.36
C GLY A 209 6.30 -10.12 -9.03
N GLY A 210 6.72 -10.94 -10.01
CA GLY A 210 6.87 -12.38 -9.87
C GLY A 210 5.56 -13.17 -9.74
N ILE A 211 4.41 -12.53 -9.97
CA ILE A 211 3.09 -13.18 -9.99
C ILE A 211 2.61 -13.52 -11.40
N VAL A 212 3.23 -12.93 -12.40
CA VAL A 212 3.11 -13.26 -13.82
C VAL A 212 4.51 -13.62 -14.31
N GLU A 213 4.63 -14.75 -15.00
CA GLU A 213 5.92 -15.10 -15.61
C GLU A 213 6.13 -14.25 -16.86
N THR A 214 7.35 -13.84 -17.11
CA THR A 214 7.69 -12.95 -18.25
C THR A 214 7.38 -13.59 -19.59
N GLU A 215 7.45 -14.91 -19.67
CA GLU A 215 7.16 -15.75 -20.83
C GLU A 215 5.68 -15.79 -21.19
N GLU A 216 4.79 -15.39 -20.27
CA GLU A 216 3.35 -15.28 -20.54
C GLU A 216 2.99 -14.00 -21.32
N LEU A 217 3.95 -13.08 -21.49
CA LEU A 217 3.76 -11.79 -22.13
C LEU A 217 4.35 -11.75 -23.53
N ALA A 218 3.60 -11.19 -24.48
CA ALA A 218 4.12 -10.80 -25.78
C ALA A 218 4.79 -9.42 -25.64
N VAL A 219 6.10 -9.42 -25.44
CA VAL A 219 6.88 -8.21 -25.16
C VAL A 219 7.23 -7.50 -26.47
N PRO A 220 6.79 -6.23 -26.70
CA PRO A 220 7.11 -5.46 -27.89
C PRO A 220 8.62 -5.14 -27.99
N GLU A 221 9.09 -4.77 -29.21
CA GLU A 221 10.50 -4.44 -29.46
C GLU A 221 11.02 -3.27 -28.62
N ASN A 222 10.16 -2.31 -28.29
CA ASN A 222 10.49 -1.17 -27.43
C ASN A 222 10.36 -1.47 -25.92
N ALA A 223 10.17 -2.73 -25.53
CA ALA A 223 9.90 -3.10 -24.15
C ALA A 223 10.83 -4.19 -23.63
N VAL A 224 10.98 -4.25 -22.31
CA VAL A 224 11.55 -5.37 -21.56
C VAL A 224 10.63 -5.72 -20.40
N ALA A 225 10.40 -7.01 -20.18
CA ALA A 225 9.67 -7.52 -19.03
C ALA A 225 10.62 -8.16 -18.02
N LEU A 226 10.49 -7.77 -16.76
CA LEU A 226 11.34 -8.21 -15.66
C LEU A 226 10.47 -8.72 -14.51
N ARG A 227 10.87 -9.76 -13.82
CA ARG A 227 10.15 -10.23 -12.63
C ARG A 227 10.17 -9.16 -11.52
N TYR A 228 11.32 -8.59 -11.27
CA TYR A 228 11.56 -7.51 -10.31
C TYR A 228 12.60 -6.54 -10.84
N ALA A 229 12.40 -5.27 -10.55
CA ALA A 229 13.40 -4.24 -10.72
C ALA A 229 13.20 -3.16 -9.66
N ALA A 230 14.27 -2.52 -9.23
CA ALA A 230 14.18 -1.30 -8.45
C ALA A 230 13.49 -0.22 -9.29
N HIS A 231 12.41 0.37 -8.77
CA HIS A 231 11.64 1.37 -9.52
C HIS A 231 12.33 2.73 -9.56
N ASP A 232 13.04 3.12 -8.50
CA ASP A 232 13.62 4.45 -8.38
C ASP A 232 14.59 4.81 -9.50
N PRO A 233 15.55 3.96 -9.90
CA PRO A 233 16.43 4.25 -11.03
C PRO A 233 15.70 4.31 -12.38
N ILE A 234 14.59 3.56 -12.54
CA ILE A 234 13.75 3.60 -13.74
C ILE A 234 12.95 4.91 -13.75
N LEU A 235 12.31 5.24 -12.64
CA LEU A 235 11.49 6.44 -12.48
C LEU A 235 12.31 7.73 -12.65
N ALA A 236 13.58 7.74 -12.23
CA ALA A 236 14.47 8.88 -12.44
C ALA A 236 14.63 9.26 -13.93
N ARG A 237 14.42 8.32 -14.85
CA ARG A 237 14.49 8.50 -16.31
C ARG A 237 13.11 8.42 -16.97
N ALA A 238 12.06 8.11 -16.24
CA ALA A 238 10.75 7.88 -16.81
C ALA A 238 10.01 9.18 -17.15
N ALA A 239 9.34 9.19 -18.30
CA ALA A 239 8.38 10.21 -18.69
C ALA A 239 6.96 9.87 -18.26
N LEU A 240 6.67 8.59 -18.00
CA LEU A 240 5.37 8.05 -17.66
C LEU A 240 5.49 6.81 -16.77
N ALA A 241 4.52 6.62 -15.87
CA ALA A 241 4.30 5.33 -15.23
C ALA A 241 2.86 4.85 -15.48
N VAL A 242 2.69 3.57 -15.86
CA VAL A 242 1.39 2.90 -15.96
C VAL A 242 1.28 1.91 -14.82
N THR A 243 0.30 2.09 -13.94
CA THR A 243 0.19 1.33 -12.69
C THR A 243 -1.25 1.03 -12.32
N HIS A 244 -1.43 0.08 -11.39
CA HIS A 244 -2.73 -0.21 -10.80
C HIS A 244 -3.15 0.80 -9.70
N GLY A 245 -2.25 1.72 -9.32
CA GLY A 245 -2.54 2.68 -8.25
C GLY A 245 -2.29 2.15 -6.85
N GLY A 246 -1.45 1.14 -6.67
CA GLY A 246 -0.95 0.77 -5.35
C GLY A 246 -0.16 1.93 -4.73
N HIS A 247 -0.42 2.23 -3.45
CA HIS A 247 0.12 3.41 -2.78
C HIS A 247 1.65 3.52 -2.91
N GLY A 248 2.40 2.44 -2.68
CA GLY A 248 3.86 2.46 -2.76
C GLY A 248 4.40 2.87 -4.14
N THR A 249 3.91 2.25 -5.23
CA THR A 249 4.35 2.59 -6.60
C THR A 249 3.94 4.01 -6.98
N ALA A 250 2.72 4.42 -6.63
CA ALA A 250 2.24 5.78 -6.94
C ALA A 250 3.05 6.85 -6.19
N MET A 251 3.37 6.62 -4.92
CA MET A 251 4.19 7.56 -4.14
C MET A 251 5.64 7.63 -4.66
N ARG A 252 6.23 6.51 -5.11
CA ARG A 252 7.55 6.52 -5.78
C ARG A 252 7.52 7.33 -7.07
N ALA A 253 6.48 7.15 -7.90
CA ALA A 253 6.33 7.94 -9.13
C ALA A 253 6.17 9.44 -8.82
N LEU A 254 5.37 9.82 -7.82
CA LEU A 254 5.25 11.22 -7.38
C LEU A 254 6.56 11.76 -6.81
N ARG A 255 7.30 10.97 -6.02
CA ARG A 255 8.63 11.36 -5.52
C ARG A 255 9.59 11.70 -6.66
N ALA A 256 9.56 10.91 -7.72
CA ALA A 256 10.35 11.13 -8.93
C ALA A 256 9.79 12.24 -9.86
N GLY A 257 8.63 12.83 -9.54
CA GLY A 257 7.97 13.81 -10.39
C GLY A 257 7.45 13.22 -11.71
N VAL A 258 7.10 11.93 -11.73
CA VAL A 258 6.64 11.19 -12.91
C VAL A 258 5.11 11.13 -12.93
N PRO A 259 4.49 11.61 -14.02
CA PRO A 259 3.03 11.50 -14.19
C PRO A 259 2.62 10.06 -14.49
N MET A 260 1.32 9.76 -14.27
CA MET A 260 0.83 8.39 -14.30
C MET A 260 -0.41 8.20 -15.18
N VAL A 261 -0.54 7.01 -15.75
CA VAL A 261 -1.83 6.42 -16.15
C VAL A 261 -2.15 5.32 -15.15
N VAL A 262 -3.26 5.48 -14.43
CA VAL A 262 -3.65 4.56 -13.36
C VAL A 262 -4.86 3.73 -13.79
N ILE A 263 -4.71 2.41 -13.75
CA ILE A 263 -5.73 1.41 -14.12
C ILE A 263 -6.05 0.57 -12.88
N PRO A 264 -6.89 1.06 -11.96
CA PRO A 264 -7.10 0.40 -10.68
C PRO A 264 -7.78 -0.95 -10.82
N GLY A 265 -7.55 -1.82 -9.83
CA GLY A 265 -8.40 -2.95 -9.55
C GLY A 265 -9.58 -2.55 -8.65
N LEU A 266 -10.30 -3.56 -8.16
CA LEU A 266 -11.42 -3.35 -7.23
C LEU A 266 -10.98 -3.39 -5.75
N ALA A 267 -9.70 -3.65 -5.49
CA ALA A 267 -9.21 -3.90 -4.14
C ALA A 267 -8.57 -2.66 -3.50
N GLY A 268 -8.85 -2.48 -2.22
CA GLY A 268 -8.11 -1.60 -1.33
C GLY A 268 -8.11 -0.13 -1.72
N ASP A 269 -6.94 0.45 -1.70
CA ASP A 269 -6.66 1.87 -1.90
C ASP A 269 -6.61 2.32 -3.37
N GLN A 270 -6.50 1.37 -4.31
CA GLN A 270 -6.22 1.65 -5.72
C GLN A 270 -7.20 2.67 -6.38
N PRO A 271 -8.53 2.55 -6.21
CA PRO A 271 -9.46 3.53 -6.79
C PRO A 271 -9.28 4.93 -6.20
N PHE A 272 -8.90 5.03 -4.92
CA PHE A 272 -8.70 6.31 -4.23
C PHE A 272 -7.38 6.97 -4.64
N VAL A 273 -6.33 6.18 -4.83
CA VAL A 273 -5.07 6.66 -5.39
C VAL A 273 -5.28 7.13 -6.83
N ALA A 274 -5.99 6.36 -7.65
CA ALA A 274 -6.31 6.74 -9.03
C ALA A 274 -7.09 8.08 -9.08
N ALA A 275 -8.12 8.22 -8.26
CA ALA A 275 -8.89 9.46 -8.15
C ALA A 275 -8.02 10.64 -7.71
N ALA A 276 -7.13 10.43 -6.74
CA ALA A 276 -6.22 11.47 -6.26
C ALA A 276 -5.22 11.91 -7.34
N ILE A 277 -4.63 10.97 -8.10
CA ILE A 277 -3.72 11.29 -9.22
C ILE A 277 -4.41 12.13 -10.27
N GLN A 278 -5.66 11.81 -10.62
CA GLN A 278 -6.45 12.60 -11.57
C GLN A 278 -6.82 13.97 -11.01
N GLU A 279 -7.30 14.05 -9.78
CA GLU A 279 -7.65 15.29 -9.08
C GLU A 279 -6.46 16.26 -9.00
N TRP A 280 -5.27 15.73 -8.71
CA TRP A 280 -4.04 16.53 -8.64
C TRP A 280 -3.48 16.93 -10.01
N GLY A 281 -4.09 16.46 -11.10
CA GLY A 281 -3.59 16.68 -12.45
C GLY A 281 -2.25 15.98 -12.73
N CYS A 282 -1.91 14.96 -11.96
CA CYS A 282 -0.66 14.20 -12.09
C CYS A 282 -0.78 13.03 -13.09
N GLY A 283 -1.88 12.94 -13.83
CA GLY A 283 -2.12 11.91 -14.82
C GLY A 283 -3.59 11.61 -15.03
N HIS A 284 -3.88 10.43 -15.58
CA HIS A 284 -5.23 9.96 -15.86
C HIS A 284 -5.56 8.69 -15.09
N ALA A 285 -6.78 8.63 -14.52
CA ALA A 285 -7.39 7.42 -14.01
C ALA A 285 -8.29 6.81 -15.09
N LEU A 286 -8.11 5.52 -15.34
CA LEU A 286 -8.92 4.76 -16.30
C LEU A 286 -9.74 3.69 -15.57
N PRO A 287 -10.83 3.19 -16.17
CA PRO A 287 -11.51 2.00 -15.67
C PRO A 287 -10.55 0.79 -15.60
N GLY A 288 -10.79 -0.13 -14.65
CA GLY A 288 -9.94 -1.31 -14.46
C GLY A 288 -9.91 -2.27 -15.67
N ASP A 289 -10.91 -2.20 -16.52
CA ASP A 289 -11.08 -2.95 -17.76
C ASP A 289 -10.75 -2.14 -19.02
N ALA A 290 -10.13 -0.94 -18.88
CA ALA A 290 -9.73 -0.09 -20.00
C ALA A 290 -9.01 -0.89 -21.10
N ASP A 291 -9.41 -0.68 -22.34
CA ASP A 291 -8.81 -1.33 -23.49
C ASP A 291 -7.47 -0.68 -23.93
N VAL A 292 -6.81 -1.31 -24.87
CA VAL A 292 -5.53 -0.84 -25.44
C VAL A 292 -5.63 0.58 -25.99
N ALA A 293 -6.75 0.93 -26.65
CA ALA A 293 -6.93 2.24 -27.27
C ALA A 293 -7.07 3.34 -26.20
N ALA A 294 -7.84 3.09 -25.14
CA ALA A 294 -8.02 4.01 -24.03
C ALA A 294 -6.71 4.23 -23.26
N ILE A 295 -5.94 3.16 -23.01
CA ILE A 295 -4.63 3.25 -22.34
C ILE A 295 -3.66 4.06 -23.19
N ARG A 296 -3.60 3.80 -24.49
CA ARG A 296 -2.75 4.54 -25.44
C ARG A 296 -3.09 6.02 -25.48
N ALA A 297 -4.37 6.36 -25.64
CA ALA A 297 -4.81 7.74 -25.67
C ALA A 297 -4.47 8.51 -24.38
N ALA A 298 -4.62 7.87 -23.22
CA ALA A 298 -4.22 8.45 -21.95
C ALA A 298 -2.69 8.64 -21.84
N ALA A 299 -1.90 7.67 -22.30
CA ALA A 299 -0.45 7.76 -22.33
C ALA A 299 0.04 8.88 -23.27
N GLU A 300 -0.53 8.98 -24.48
CA GLU A 300 -0.26 10.06 -25.42
C GLU A 300 -0.59 11.43 -24.82
N ALA A 301 -1.74 11.57 -24.17
CA ALA A 301 -2.13 12.83 -23.52
C ALA A 301 -1.16 13.24 -22.42
N VAL A 302 -0.68 12.28 -21.63
CA VAL A 302 0.32 12.52 -20.57
C VAL A 302 1.66 12.94 -21.17
N LEU A 303 2.10 12.28 -22.25
CA LEU A 303 3.39 12.56 -22.90
C LEU A 303 3.38 13.86 -23.70
N ALA A 304 2.24 14.22 -24.30
CA ALA A 304 2.11 15.38 -25.19
C ALA A 304 2.10 16.72 -24.45
N THR A 305 1.76 16.76 -23.17
CA THR A 305 1.62 18.02 -22.43
C THR A 305 2.49 18.06 -21.18
N PRO A 306 3.22 19.17 -20.94
CA PRO A 306 3.99 19.35 -19.71
C PRO A 306 3.12 19.40 -18.42
N PHE A 307 1.82 19.65 -18.56
CA PHE A 307 0.91 19.88 -17.44
C PHE A 307 0.99 18.78 -16.37
N HIS A 308 0.87 17.53 -16.77
CA HIS A 308 0.87 16.40 -15.81
C HIS A 308 2.23 16.24 -15.13
N ARG A 309 3.31 16.44 -15.88
CA ARG A 309 4.67 16.38 -15.33
C ARG A 309 4.94 17.50 -14.34
N LEU A 310 4.53 18.73 -14.67
CA LEU A 310 4.69 19.88 -13.76
C LEU A 310 3.91 19.67 -12.45
N ASN A 311 2.70 19.12 -12.52
CA ASN A 311 1.92 18.80 -11.32
C ASN A 311 2.57 17.69 -10.51
N ALA A 312 3.06 16.63 -11.14
CA ALA A 312 3.79 15.55 -10.46
C ALA A 312 5.07 16.09 -9.78
N GLN A 313 5.83 16.97 -10.46
CA GLN A 313 6.99 17.65 -9.90
C GLN A 313 6.63 18.61 -8.76
N LEU A 314 5.47 19.26 -8.81
CA LEU A 314 4.98 20.06 -7.70
C LEU A 314 4.71 19.20 -6.47
N ARG A 315 4.11 18.02 -6.65
CA ARG A 315 3.85 17.05 -5.57
C ARG A 315 5.14 16.43 -5.04
N SER A 316 6.17 16.23 -5.89
CA SER A 316 7.45 15.68 -5.46
C SER A 316 8.16 16.53 -4.40
N ARG A 317 7.85 17.82 -4.31
CA ARG A 317 8.42 18.73 -3.30
C ARG A 317 8.10 18.31 -1.86
N ALA A 318 6.97 17.60 -1.64
CA ALA A 318 6.60 17.08 -0.33
C ALA A 318 7.57 16.01 0.19
N PHE A 319 8.31 15.36 -0.71
CA PHE A 319 9.27 14.31 -0.38
C PHE A 319 10.69 14.85 -0.11
N ALA A 320 10.94 16.13 -0.39
CA ALA A 320 12.29 16.70 -0.27
C ALA A 320 12.73 16.74 1.21
N GLY A 321 13.79 15.99 1.52
CA GLY A 321 14.34 15.92 2.89
C GLY A 321 13.41 15.23 3.89
N HIS A 322 12.41 14.46 3.43
CA HIS A 322 11.46 13.75 4.27
C HIS A 322 11.68 12.24 4.20
N ASP A 323 11.80 11.61 5.37
CA ASP A 323 11.79 10.17 5.56
C ASP A 323 10.54 9.78 6.35
N GLY A 324 9.63 9.04 5.71
CA GLY A 324 8.38 8.61 6.36
C GLY A 324 8.58 7.57 7.44
N ALA A 325 9.65 6.77 7.38
CA ALA A 325 9.96 5.80 8.42
C ALA A 325 10.50 6.50 9.68
N GLU A 326 11.40 7.48 9.51
CA GLU A 326 11.92 8.31 10.61
C GLU A 326 10.77 9.09 11.26
N ALA A 327 9.92 9.75 10.47
CA ALA A 327 8.77 10.49 10.99
C ALA A 327 7.76 9.60 11.73
N ALA A 328 7.55 8.35 11.28
CA ALA A 328 6.72 7.40 11.99
C ALA A 328 7.37 6.94 13.31
N ALA A 329 8.69 6.73 13.32
CA ALA A 329 9.44 6.39 14.52
C ALA A 329 9.37 7.51 15.56
N ASP A 330 9.54 8.77 15.15
CA ASP A 330 9.42 9.94 16.03
C ASP A 330 8.06 10.00 16.74
N GLU A 331 6.96 9.70 16.02
CA GLU A 331 5.62 9.64 16.62
C GLU A 331 5.47 8.50 17.64
N VAL A 332 6.15 7.38 17.43
CA VAL A 332 6.19 6.25 18.37
C VAL A 332 7.01 6.61 19.60
N GLU A 333 8.18 7.21 19.43
CA GLU A 333 9.05 7.63 20.52
C GLU A 333 8.40 8.71 21.38
N ALA A 334 7.73 9.69 20.74
CA ALA A 334 6.95 10.69 21.46
C ALA A 334 5.83 10.09 22.31
N LEU A 335 5.17 9.03 21.79
CA LEU A 335 4.14 8.34 22.56
C LEU A 335 4.69 7.61 23.78
N LEU A 336 5.89 6.99 23.67
CA LEU A 336 6.59 6.38 24.79
C LEU A 336 6.99 7.42 25.84
N ALA A 337 7.53 8.56 25.44
CA ALA A 337 7.91 9.64 26.36
C ALA A 337 6.70 10.20 27.12
N ASP A 338 5.55 10.39 26.44
CA ASP A 338 4.30 10.84 27.08
C ASP A 338 3.79 9.83 28.11
N GLY A 339 3.94 8.53 27.87
CA GLY A 339 3.58 7.44 28.79
C GLY A 339 4.43 7.48 30.06
N MET A 340 5.74 7.59 29.94
CA MET A 340 6.69 7.65 31.06
C MET A 340 6.46 8.87 31.97
N VAL A 341 6.10 10.02 31.39
CA VAL A 341 5.77 11.24 32.15
C VAL A 341 4.51 11.06 33.00
N ARG A 342 3.50 10.36 32.45
CA ARG A 342 2.24 10.09 33.18
C ARG A 342 2.43 9.11 34.35
N GLU A 343 3.24 8.08 34.17
CA GLU A 343 3.58 7.13 35.25
C GLU A 343 4.41 7.79 36.34
N ALA A 344 5.33 8.69 36.00
CA ALA A 344 6.15 9.42 36.99
C ALA A 344 5.34 10.45 37.79
N ALA A 345 4.17 10.86 37.27
CA ALA A 345 3.29 11.86 37.89
C ALA A 345 2.13 11.25 38.69
N ALA A 346 1.96 9.91 38.63
CA ALA A 346 0.91 9.16 39.33
C ALA A 346 1.45 8.51 40.62
#